data_e6e1813f58c9434960c471c204700935
#
_entry.id   e6e1813f58c9434960c471c204700935
#
_cell.length_a   1.000
_cell.length_b   1.000
_cell.length_c   1.000
_cell.angle_alpha   90.00
_cell.angle_beta   90.00
_cell.angle_gamma   90.00
#
_symmetry.space_group_name_H-M   'P 1'
#
loop_
_entity.id
_entity.type
_entity.pdbx_description
1 polymer ?
#
loop_
_entity_poly.entity_id
_entity_poly.type
_entity_poly.pdbx_seq_one_letter_code
_entity_poly.pdbx_strand_id
1 'polypeptide(L)'
;MTKWKHFPLGLRSLKTALAITLSVALVRLFVTDTLSVFYAAFGSLIAMERTVSGSLKQALSQLIGVVAGTVLGSAALLLFPEGTPALAAGAGALLLLLLCNVLKLNFVSSFSCIIFLSACLTPSDNVLRDSLFRLRDTAVGIAVALAVNALIVPYNNRTRIRTLLAQVRLEIPRHVESIVLH
;
A
#
# COMPACT_ATOMS: atom_id res chain seq x y z
N MET A 1 33.58 0.34 -15.48
CA MET A 1 32.92 1.08 -14.41
C MET A 1 31.72 1.80 -14.97
N THR A 2 30.67 1.17 -14.92
CA THR A 2 29.23 1.34 -14.67
C THR A 2 28.49 2.29 -15.61
N LYS A 3 28.16 1.77 -16.80
CA LYS A 3 27.18 2.33 -17.75
C LYS A 3 25.70 2.24 -17.32
N TRP A 4 25.41 2.01 -16.04
CA TRP A 4 24.04 1.88 -15.52
C TRP A 4 23.40 3.21 -15.11
N LYS A 5 24.05 4.35 -15.37
CA LYS A 5 23.57 5.69 -14.97
C LYS A 5 22.42 6.26 -15.80
N HIS A 6 22.00 5.60 -16.87
CA HIS A 6 20.98 6.12 -17.80
C HIS A 6 19.76 5.20 -17.99
N PHE A 7 19.51 4.23 -17.09
CA PHE A 7 18.23 3.54 -17.12
C PHE A 7 17.21 4.36 -16.33
N PRO A 8 16.15 4.92 -16.97
CA PRO A 8 15.13 5.73 -16.29
C PRO A 8 14.26 4.92 -15.33
N LEU A 9 14.38 3.61 -15.37
CA LEU A 9 13.65 2.68 -14.50
C LEU A 9 14.46 2.40 -13.23
N GLY A 10 14.06 3.03 -12.11
CA GLY A 10 14.62 2.69 -10.80
C GLY A 10 14.30 1.24 -10.41
N LEU A 11 15.18 0.61 -9.63
CA LEU A 11 14.97 -0.74 -9.07
C LEU A 11 13.61 -0.90 -8.38
N ARG A 12 13.06 0.17 -7.81
CA ARG A 12 11.72 0.18 -7.20
C ARG A 12 10.64 -0.08 -8.26
N SER A 13 10.68 0.64 -9.38
CA SER A 13 9.69 0.48 -10.45
C SER A 13 9.69 -0.94 -11.01
N LEU A 14 10.89 -1.52 -11.20
CA LEU A 14 11.02 -2.90 -11.68
C LEU A 14 10.45 -3.91 -10.67
N LYS A 15 10.75 -3.76 -9.37
CA LYS A 15 10.18 -4.59 -8.31
C LYS A 15 8.66 -4.47 -8.24
N THR A 16 8.14 -3.25 -8.34
CA THR A 16 6.70 -3.00 -8.30
C THR A 16 6.01 -3.66 -9.49
N ALA A 17 6.55 -3.49 -10.70
CA ALA A 17 6.01 -4.14 -11.90
C ALA A 17 6.01 -5.67 -11.75
N LEU A 18 7.09 -6.24 -11.25
CA LEU A 18 7.23 -7.68 -11.02
C LEU A 18 6.23 -8.19 -9.96
N ALA A 19 6.05 -7.43 -8.86
CA ALA A 19 5.07 -7.77 -7.82
C ALA A 19 3.64 -7.75 -8.37
N ILE A 20 3.28 -6.74 -9.17
CA ILE A 20 1.97 -6.66 -9.82
C ILE A 20 1.77 -7.84 -10.76
N THR A 21 2.74 -8.13 -11.62
CA THR A 21 2.66 -9.25 -12.59
C THR A 21 2.47 -10.57 -11.88
N LEU A 22 3.25 -10.84 -10.82
CA LEU A 22 3.14 -12.06 -10.03
C LEU A 22 1.79 -12.15 -9.29
N SER A 23 1.29 -11.04 -8.73
CA SER A 23 -0.01 -11.01 -8.05
C SER A 23 -1.15 -11.29 -9.02
N VAL A 24 -1.12 -10.67 -10.20
CA VAL A 24 -2.10 -10.90 -11.27
C VAL A 24 -2.05 -12.34 -11.75
N ALA A 25 -0.86 -12.86 -12.03
CA ALA A 25 -0.69 -14.25 -12.48
C ALA A 25 -1.19 -15.25 -11.42
N LEU A 26 -0.83 -15.04 -10.15
CA LEU A 26 -1.23 -15.92 -9.07
C LEU A 26 -2.75 -15.97 -8.89
N VAL A 27 -3.40 -14.78 -8.86
CA VAL A 27 -4.86 -14.73 -8.66
C VAL A 27 -5.59 -15.33 -9.88
N ARG A 28 -5.13 -15.08 -11.09
CA ARG A 28 -5.74 -15.66 -12.32
C ARG A 28 -5.69 -17.18 -12.38
N LEU A 29 -4.76 -17.84 -11.67
CA LEU A 29 -4.72 -19.30 -11.59
C LEU A 29 -5.90 -19.88 -10.79
N PHE A 30 -6.48 -19.09 -9.86
CA PHE A 30 -7.52 -19.56 -8.97
C PHE A 30 -8.88 -18.88 -9.18
N VAL A 31 -8.88 -17.68 -9.79
CA VAL A 31 -10.08 -16.84 -9.93
C VAL A 31 -10.08 -16.16 -11.29
N THR A 32 -11.21 -16.27 -11.99
CA THR A 32 -11.41 -15.64 -13.30
C THR A 32 -12.02 -14.24 -13.19
N ASP A 33 -12.48 -13.86 -12.00
CA ASP A 33 -13.13 -12.56 -11.78
C ASP A 33 -12.13 -11.40 -11.88
N THR A 34 -12.47 -10.41 -12.70
CA THR A 34 -11.64 -9.24 -12.98
C THR A 34 -11.45 -8.35 -11.74
N LEU A 35 -12.46 -8.25 -10.87
CA LEU A 35 -12.37 -7.45 -9.64
C LEU A 35 -11.36 -8.04 -8.65
N SER A 36 -11.33 -9.37 -8.50
CA SER A 36 -10.33 -10.06 -7.68
C SER A 36 -8.90 -9.77 -8.14
N VAL A 37 -8.67 -9.81 -9.45
CA VAL A 37 -7.36 -9.47 -10.05
C VAL A 37 -6.98 -8.00 -9.76
N PHE A 38 -7.95 -7.10 -9.87
CA PHE A 38 -7.75 -5.68 -9.58
C PHE A 38 -7.33 -5.45 -8.13
N TYR A 39 -8.02 -6.06 -7.16
CA TYR A 39 -7.69 -5.89 -5.73
C TYR A 39 -6.30 -6.45 -5.38
N ALA A 40 -5.92 -7.58 -5.96
CA ALA A 40 -4.58 -8.14 -5.77
C ALA A 40 -3.49 -7.25 -6.39
N ALA A 41 -3.70 -6.73 -7.60
CA ALA A 41 -2.77 -5.82 -8.25
C ALA A 41 -2.58 -4.53 -7.44
N PHE A 42 -3.68 -3.92 -6.98
CA PHE A 42 -3.64 -2.73 -6.13
C PHE A 42 -3.00 -3.01 -4.76
N GLY A 43 -3.31 -4.14 -4.14
CA GLY A 43 -2.68 -4.58 -2.90
C GLY A 43 -1.16 -4.63 -3.03
N SER A 44 -0.66 -5.22 -4.10
CA SER A 44 0.77 -5.32 -4.35
C SER A 44 1.41 -3.96 -4.69
N LEU A 45 0.74 -3.11 -5.44
CA LEU A 45 1.23 -1.78 -5.82
C LEU A 45 1.48 -0.90 -4.58
N ILE A 46 0.50 -0.84 -3.68
CA ILE A 46 0.55 0.04 -2.51
C ILE A 46 1.50 -0.49 -1.42
N ALA A 47 1.57 -1.82 -1.25
CA ALA A 47 2.44 -2.43 -0.25
C ALA A 47 3.94 -2.33 -0.59
N MET A 48 4.28 -1.98 -1.84
CA MET A 48 5.67 -1.91 -2.28
C MET A 48 6.36 -0.64 -1.82
N GLU A 49 7.26 -0.76 -0.85
CA GLU A 49 8.09 0.31 -0.32
C GLU A 49 9.59 0.06 -0.56
N ARG A 50 10.43 1.09 -0.32
CA ARG A 50 11.89 1.01 -0.53
C ARG A 50 12.57 0.02 0.39
N THR A 51 12.06 -0.16 1.61
CA THR A 51 12.61 -1.05 2.63
C THR A 51 11.61 -2.13 3.00
N VAL A 52 12.09 -3.29 3.43
CA VAL A 52 11.22 -4.39 3.88
C VAL A 52 10.38 -3.99 5.10
N SER A 53 10.99 -3.28 6.05
CA SER A 53 10.27 -2.78 7.23
C SER A 53 9.22 -1.72 6.86
N GLY A 54 9.51 -0.85 5.88
CA GLY A 54 8.54 0.10 5.34
C GLY A 54 7.37 -0.60 4.68
N SER A 55 7.65 -1.61 3.84
CA SER A 55 6.60 -2.43 3.21
C SER A 55 5.72 -3.14 4.22
N LEU A 56 6.30 -3.69 5.29
CA LEU A 56 5.51 -4.36 6.34
C LEU A 56 4.58 -3.36 7.06
N LYS A 57 5.11 -2.20 7.46
CA LYS A 57 4.31 -1.15 8.08
C LYS A 57 3.19 -0.67 7.15
N GLN A 58 3.50 -0.46 5.88
CA GLN A 58 2.53 -0.07 4.85
C GLN A 58 1.46 -1.15 4.65
N ALA A 59 1.86 -2.42 4.58
CA ALA A 59 0.98 -3.57 4.45
C ALA A 59 -0.03 -3.65 5.60
N LEU A 60 0.43 -3.53 6.84
CA LEU A 60 -0.44 -3.55 8.02
C LEU A 60 -1.44 -2.38 8.01
N SER A 61 -0.96 -1.16 7.73
CA SER A 61 -1.84 0.00 7.61
C SER A 61 -2.88 -0.20 6.50
N GLN A 62 -2.47 -0.76 5.36
CA GLN A 62 -3.35 -1.06 4.23
C GLN A 62 -4.42 -2.08 4.60
N LEU A 63 -4.08 -3.16 5.29
CA LEU A 63 -5.06 -4.17 5.74
C LEU A 63 -6.10 -3.56 6.68
N ILE A 64 -5.69 -2.71 7.61
CA ILE A 64 -6.63 -2.00 8.49
C ILE A 64 -7.57 -1.12 7.67
N GLY A 65 -7.05 -0.38 6.70
CA GLY A 65 -7.85 0.46 5.81
C GLY A 65 -8.83 -0.34 4.95
N VAL A 66 -8.40 -1.50 4.43
CA VAL A 66 -9.28 -2.42 3.67
C VAL A 66 -10.41 -2.95 4.54
N VAL A 67 -10.10 -3.38 5.77
CA VAL A 67 -11.12 -3.85 6.72
C VAL A 67 -12.12 -2.73 7.02
N ALA A 68 -11.66 -1.52 7.32
CA ALA A 68 -12.54 -0.39 7.60
C ALA A 68 -13.42 -0.05 6.38
N GLY A 69 -12.83 0.03 5.18
CA GLY A 69 -13.56 0.28 3.93
C GLY A 69 -14.59 -0.81 3.61
N THR A 70 -14.23 -2.07 3.84
CA THR A 70 -15.11 -3.23 3.64
C THR A 70 -16.28 -3.21 4.62
N VAL A 71 -16.03 -2.99 5.91
CA VAL A 71 -17.09 -2.96 6.94
C VAL A 71 -18.08 -1.83 6.68
N LEU A 72 -17.59 -0.62 6.42
CA LEU A 72 -18.45 0.53 6.12
C LEU A 72 -19.19 0.36 4.79
N GLY A 73 -18.54 -0.19 3.76
CA GLY A 73 -19.18 -0.47 2.48
C GLY A 73 -20.27 -1.54 2.58
N SER A 74 -20.03 -2.60 3.35
CA SER A 74 -21.03 -3.63 3.62
C SER A 74 -22.22 -3.08 4.41
N ALA A 75 -21.95 -2.24 5.41
CA ALA A 75 -23.02 -1.57 6.17
C ALA A 75 -23.88 -0.65 5.28
N ALA A 76 -23.24 0.09 4.36
CA ALA A 76 -23.94 0.94 3.40
C ALA A 76 -24.86 0.12 2.47
N LEU A 77 -24.39 -1.03 1.96
CA LEU A 77 -25.22 -1.93 1.12
C LEU A 77 -26.38 -2.56 1.89
N LEU A 78 -26.19 -2.90 3.18
CA LEU A 78 -27.27 -3.42 4.02
C LEU A 78 -28.35 -2.37 4.29
N LEU A 79 -27.96 -1.08 4.38
CA LEU A 79 -28.90 0.03 4.56
C LEU A 79 -29.62 0.42 3.25
N PHE A 80 -28.95 0.22 2.11
CA PHE A 80 -29.44 0.60 0.78
C PHE A 80 -29.29 -0.57 -0.21
N PRO A 81 -30.11 -1.62 -0.12
CA PRO A 81 -29.97 -2.82 -0.98
C PRO A 81 -30.14 -2.54 -2.48
N GLU A 82 -30.96 -1.56 -2.84
CA GLU A 82 -31.20 -1.17 -4.25
C GLU A 82 -30.09 -0.30 -4.85
N GLY A 83 -29.05 -0.01 -4.08
CA GLY A 83 -27.91 0.84 -4.45
C GLY A 83 -27.77 2.04 -3.52
N THR A 84 -26.53 2.36 -3.20
CA THR A 84 -26.23 3.45 -2.27
C THR A 84 -26.42 4.81 -2.97
N PRO A 85 -27.29 5.71 -2.45
CA PRO A 85 -27.48 7.04 -3.02
C PRO A 85 -26.16 7.82 -3.01
N ALA A 86 -25.93 8.69 -3.99
CA ALA A 86 -24.70 9.44 -4.13
C ALA A 86 -24.31 10.24 -2.86
N LEU A 87 -25.32 10.83 -2.20
CA LEU A 87 -25.10 11.55 -0.94
C LEU A 87 -24.64 10.63 0.20
N ALA A 88 -25.22 9.42 0.31
CA ALA A 88 -24.82 8.44 1.32
C ALA A 88 -23.42 7.88 1.03
N ALA A 89 -23.07 7.64 -0.22
CA ALA A 89 -21.74 7.24 -0.62
C ALA A 89 -20.70 8.34 -0.30
N GLY A 90 -21.02 9.60 -0.57
CA GLY A 90 -20.19 10.75 -0.23
C GLY A 90 -19.99 10.92 1.29
N ALA A 91 -21.08 10.84 2.06
CA ALA A 91 -21.05 10.93 3.52
C ALA A 91 -20.25 9.75 4.15
N GLY A 92 -20.43 8.54 3.63
CA GLY A 92 -19.67 7.37 4.06
C GLY A 92 -18.18 7.48 3.75
N ALA A 93 -17.82 7.99 2.56
CA ALA A 93 -16.43 8.26 2.21
C ALA A 93 -15.81 9.31 3.16
N LEU A 94 -16.53 10.38 3.47
CA LEU A 94 -16.07 11.40 4.43
C LEU A 94 -15.84 10.79 5.80
N LEU A 95 -16.77 10.00 6.30
CA LEU A 95 -16.67 9.32 7.60
C LEU A 95 -15.46 8.37 7.63
N LEU A 96 -15.24 7.62 6.54
CA LEU A 96 -14.07 6.75 6.41
C LEU A 96 -12.75 7.53 6.42
N LEU A 97 -12.69 8.67 5.70
CA LEU A 97 -11.52 9.56 5.70
C LEU A 97 -11.23 10.12 7.10
N LEU A 98 -12.26 10.56 7.81
CA LEU A 98 -12.13 11.02 9.19
C LEU A 98 -11.62 9.90 10.11
N LEU A 99 -12.16 8.69 9.98
CA LEU A 99 -11.71 7.52 10.74
C LEU A 99 -10.24 7.20 10.46
N CYS A 100 -9.84 7.17 9.19
CA CYS A 100 -8.44 6.96 8.80
C CYS A 100 -7.51 8.05 9.34
N ASN A 101 -7.97 9.30 9.38
CA ASN A 101 -7.21 10.41 9.93
C ASN A 101 -7.02 10.28 11.45
N VAL A 102 -8.08 9.94 12.19
CA VAL A 102 -8.02 9.68 13.64
C VAL A 102 -7.08 8.53 13.96
N LEU A 103 -7.09 7.46 13.15
CA LEU A 103 -6.20 6.31 13.27
C LEU A 103 -4.76 6.60 12.75
N LYS A 104 -4.49 7.82 12.28
CA LYS A 104 -3.20 8.23 11.68
C LYS A 104 -2.78 7.36 10.48
N LEU A 105 -3.75 6.86 9.73
CA LEU A 105 -3.57 6.02 8.53
C LEU A 105 -3.61 6.86 7.23
N ASN A 106 -3.18 8.12 7.29
CA ASN A 106 -3.36 9.13 6.22
C ASN A 106 -2.87 8.66 4.84
N PHE A 107 -1.85 7.80 4.79
CA PHE A 107 -1.30 7.32 3.53
C PHE A 107 -2.18 6.27 2.84
N VAL A 108 -3.05 5.58 3.59
CA VAL A 108 -3.89 4.47 3.10
C VAL A 108 -5.35 4.88 2.90
N SER A 109 -5.72 6.08 3.34
CA SER A 109 -7.10 6.58 3.29
C SER A 109 -7.71 6.52 1.88
N SER A 110 -6.95 6.88 0.85
CA SER A 110 -7.41 6.83 -0.54
C SER A 110 -7.76 5.42 -1.00
N PHE A 111 -6.93 4.43 -0.62
CA PHE A 111 -7.21 3.03 -0.97
C PHE A 111 -8.42 2.47 -0.23
N SER A 112 -8.58 2.82 1.03
CA SER A 112 -9.77 2.46 1.82
C SER A 112 -11.05 3.02 1.20
N CYS A 113 -11.00 4.26 0.67
CA CYS A 113 -12.12 4.86 -0.06
C CYS A 113 -12.43 4.12 -1.36
N ILE A 114 -11.40 3.66 -2.11
CA ILE A 114 -11.62 2.87 -3.33
C ILE A 114 -12.36 1.56 -2.99
N ILE A 115 -11.95 0.86 -1.93
CA ILE A 115 -12.61 -0.37 -1.47
C ILE A 115 -14.05 -0.08 -1.04
N PHE A 116 -14.28 0.98 -0.26
CA PHE A 116 -15.61 1.41 0.17
C PHE A 116 -16.51 1.73 -1.03
N LEU A 117 -16.05 2.59 -1.95
CA LEU A 117 -16.83 2.98 -3.13
C LEU A 117 -17.12 1.78 -4.03
N SER A 118 -16.14 0.89 -4.22
CA SER A 118 -16.39 -0.31 -5.01
C SER A 118 -17.43 -1.21 -4.36
N ALA A 119 -17.50 -1.25 -3.03
CA ALA A 119 -18.58 -1.95 -2.33
C ALA A 119 -19.93 -1.28 -2.56
N CYS A 120 -20.00 0.04 -2.45
CA CYS A 120 -21.25 0.80 -2.64
C CYS A 120 -21.80 0.73 -4.08
N LEU A 121 -20.90 0.68 -5.09
CA LEU A 121 -21.25 0.75 -6.50
C LEU A 121 -21.45 -0.62 -7.17
N THR A 122 -21.09 -1.70 -6.51
CA THR A 122 -21.22 -3.06 -7.04
C THR A 122 -22.32 -3.79 -6.26
N PRO A 123 -23.56 -3.84 -6.78
CA PRO A 123 -24.62 -4.62 -6.16
C PRO A 123 -24.20 -6.06 -6.02
N SER A 124 -24.52 -6.68 -4.90
CA SER A 124 -24.07 -8.03 -4.58
C SER A 124 -25.18 -8.79 -3.89
N ASP A 125 -25.46 -9.99 -4.36
CA ASP A 125 -26.42 -10.91 -3.73
C ASP A 125 -25.92 -11.39 -2.36
N ASN A 126 -24.60 -11.41 -2.15
CA ASN A 126 -23.95 -11.86 -0.93
C ASN A 126 -22.84 -10.90 -0.46
N VAL A 127 -23.27 -9.78 0.13
CA VAL A 127 -22.37 -8.70 0.60
C VAL A 127 -21.19 -9.18 1.44
N LEU A 128 -21.43 -10.11 2.38
CA LEU A 128 -20.39 -10.66 3.25
C LEU A 128 -19.37 -11.49 2.49
N ARG A 129 -19.83 -12.33 1.55
CA ARG A 129 -18.96 -13.18 0.74
C ARG A 129 -18.03 -12.35 -0.13
N ASP A 130 -18.56 -11.35 -0.82
CA ASP A 130 -17.77 -10.51 -1.73
C ASP A 130 -16.81 -9.61 -0.96
N SER A 131 -17.22 -9.17 0.22
CA SER A 131 -16.35 -8.43 1.14
C SER A 131 -15.14 -9.26 1.59
N LEU A 132 -15.36 -10.52 1.92
CA LEU A 132 -14.30 -11.46 2.28
C LEU A 132 -13.36 -11.75 1.09
N PHE A 133 -13.89 -11.87 -0.12
CA PHE A 133 -13.07 -12.04 -1.32
C PHE A 133 -12.19 -10.83 -1.58
N ARG A 134 -12.71 -9.61 -1.47
CA ARG A 134 -11.91 -8.38 -1.59
C ARG A 134 -10.76 -8.33 -0.58
N LEU A 135 -11.06 -8.67 0.69
CA LEU A 135 -10.04 -8.72 1.74
C LEU A 135 -8.96 -9.76 1.43
N ARG A 136 -9.38 -10.98 1.06
CA ARG A 136 -8.49 -12.08 0.68
C ARG A 136 -7.58 -11.68 -0.49
N ASP A 137 -8.14 -11.16 -1.57
CA ASP A 137 -7.42 -10.85 -2.80
C ASP A 137 -6.43 -9.71 -2.58
N THR A 138 -6.81 -8.69 -1.81
CA THR A 138 -5.89 -7.63 -1.38
C THR A 138 -4.76 -8.20 -0.52
N ALA A 139 -5.06 -9.09 0.43
CA ALA A 139 -4.05 -9.72 1.29
C ALA A 139 -3.06 -10.58 0.48
N VAL A 140 -3.53 -11.30 -0.55
CA VAL A 140 -2.67 -12.03 -1.47
C VAL A 140 -1.72 -11.08 -2.22
N GLY A 141 -2.24 -9.97 -2.75
CA GLY A 141 -1.42 -8.94 -3.40
C GLY A 141 -0.34 -8.37 -2.49
N ILE A 142 -0.71 -8.04 -1.25
CA ILE A 142 0.22 -7.56 -0.22
C ILE A 142 1.30 -8.62 0.09
N ALA A 143 0.92 -9.88 0.27
CA ALA A 143 1.84 -10.96 0.56
C ALA A 143 2.87 -11.15 -0.56
N VAL A 144 2.43 -11.12 -1.83
CA VAL A 144 3.31 -11.17 -2.99
C VAL A 144 4.28 -9.99 -3.01
N ALA A 145 3.80 -8.78 -2.75
CA ALA A 145 4.66 -7.59 -2.71
C ALA A 145 5.73 -7.68 -1.61
N LEU A 146 5.36 -8.16 -0.42
CA LEU A 146 6.30 -8.38 0.68
C LEU A 146 7.35 -9.44 0.30
N ALA A 147 6.92 -10.57 -0.30
CA ALA A 147 7.82 -11.63 -0.77
C ALA A 147 8.81 -11.09 -1.82
N VAL A 148 8.32 -10.40 -2.84
CA VAL A 148 9.16 -9.78 -3.88
C VAL A 148 10.14 -8.78 -3.27
N ASN A 149 9.69 -7.94 -2.34
CA ASN A 149 10.56 -6.96 -1.71
C ASN A 149 11.61 -7.58 -0.78
N ALA A 150 11.30 -8.71 -0.14
CA ALA A 150 12.24 -9.45 0.69
C ALA A 150 13.28 -10.24 -0.15
N LEU A 151 12.84 -10.85 -1.27
CA LEU A 151 13.67 -11.71 -2.11
C LEU A 151 14.57 -10.92 -3.06
N ILE A 152 14.08 -9.81 -3.63
CA ILE A 152 14.83 -9.01 -4.60
C ILE A 152 15.57 -7.89 -3.89
N VAL A 153 16.82 -8.14 -3.50
CA VAL A 153 17.77 -7.17 -2.92
C VAL A 153 17.12 -6.29 -1.85
N PRO A 154 17.11 -6.71 -0.59
CA PRO A 154 16.71 -5.83 0.50
C PRO A 154 17.65 -4.62 0.51
N TYR A 155 17.11 -3.42 0.26
CA TYR A 155 17.89 -2.18 0.27
C TYR A 155 18.36 -1.91 1.70
N ASN A 156 19.59 -2.35 1.99
CA ASN A 156 20.19 -2.25 3.31
C ASN A 156 20.84 -0.86 3.46
N ASN A 157 20.06 0.12 3.90
CA ASN A 157 20.52 1.48 4.14
C ASN A 157 21.51 1.59 5.33
N ARG A 158 21.70 0.52 6.10
CA ARG A 158 22.54 0.56 7.32
C ARG A 158 23.96 0.97 7.04
N THR A 159 24.55 0.48 5.96
CA THR A 159 25.94 0.81 5.58
C THR A 159 26.04 2.28 5.15
N ARG A 160 25.10 2.77 4.36
CA ARG A 160 25.09 4.16 3.89
C ARG A 160 24.81 5.16 5.03
N ILE A 161 23.92 4.82 5.95
CA ILE A 161 23.65 5.64 7.13
C ILE A 161 24.89 5.67 8.04
N ARG A 162 25.58 4.55 8.24
CA ARG A 162 26.82 4.49 9.03
C ARG A 162 27.94 5.33 8.40
N THR A 163 28.13 5.28 7.09
CA THR A 163 29.12 6.12 6.40
C THR A 163 28.78 7.60 6.48
N LEU A 164 27.50 7.98 6.29
CA LEU A 164 27.08 9.36 6.44
C LEU A 164 27.22 9.87 7.88
N LEU A 165 26.86 9.07 8.88
CA LEU A 165 27.06 9.42 10.28
C LEU A 165 28.56 9.54 10.64
N ALA A 166 29.40 8.69 10.08
CA ALA A 166 30.85 8.78 10.28
C ALA A 166 31.43 10.06 9.63
N GLN A 167 30.95 10.45 8.46
CA GLN A 167 31.34 11.70 7.80
C GLN A 167 30.90 12.92 8.60
N VAL A 168 29.65 12.98 9.04
CA VAL A 168 29.13 14.07 9.88
C VAL A 168 29.91 14.18 11.21
N ARG A 169 30.23 13.03 11.81
CA ARG A 169 31.02 12.99 13.07
C ARG A 169 32.44 13.53 12.89
N LEU A 170 33.01 13.42 11.69
CA LEU A 170 34.34 13.93 11.37
C LEU A 170 34.32 15.43 10.96
N GLU A 171 33.23 15.90 10.37
CA GLU A 171 33.07 17.27 9.90
C GLU A 171 32.66 18.26 11.02
N ILE A 172 31.86 17.82 11.99
CA ILE A 172 31.40 18.66 13.11
C ILE A 172 32.59 19.26 13.90
N PRO A 173 33.63 18.51 14.34
CA PRO A 173 34.75 19.10 15.05
C PRO A 173 35.50 20.14 14.21
N ARG A 174 35.69 19.89 12.93
CA ARG A 174 36.39 20.83 12.03
C ARG A 174 35.68 22.18 11.90
N HIS A 175 34.33 22.14 11.81
CA HIS A 175 33.54 23.36 11.75
C HIS A 175 33.49 24.10 13.12
N VAL A 176 33.47 23.37 14.22
CA VAL A 176 33.51 23.98 15.56
C VAL A 176 34.86 24.63 15.80
N GLU A 177 35.98 23.99 15.46
CA GLU A 177 37.31 24.61 15.56
C GLU A 177 37.45 25.84 14.69
N SER A 178 36.89 25.86 13.47
CA SER A 178 36.94 27.04 12.60
C SER A 178 36.14 28.22 13.14
N ILE A 179 35.09 28.00 13.95
CA ILE A 179 34.28 29.07 14.58
C ILE A 179 34.90 29.57 15.87
N VAL A 180 35.61 28.74 16.60
CA VAL A 180 36.23 29.07 17.87
C VAL A 180 37.57 29.83 17.68
N LEU A 181 38.22 29.66 16.53
CA LEU A 181 39.50 30.28 16.20
C LEU A 181 39.36 31.60 15.43
N HIS A 182 38.15 32.08 15.19
CA HIS A 182 37.83 33.41 14.66
C HIS A 182 37.01 34.21 15.69
#